data_e8c8e2d817e82d85e06baaca4155735d
#
_entry.id   e8c8e2d817e82d85e06baaca4155735d
#
_cell.length_a   1.000
_cell.length_b   1.000
_cell.length_c   1.000
_cell.angle_alpha   90.00
_cell.angle_beta   90.00
_cell.angle_gamma   90.00
#
_symmetry.space_group_name_H-M   'P 1'
#
loop_
_entity.id
_entity.type
_entity.pdbx_description
1 polymer ?
#
loop_
_entity_poly.entity_id
_entity_poly.type
_entity_poly.pdbx_seq_one_letter_code
_entity_poly.pdbx_strand_id
1 'polypeptide(L)'
;MLFILLVLVHIPFVSHAADIHDAAMAGDVAAITAALDAGAGIDENDGTATPLYFAVWMGHIEAAKLLIERGADVNAQTTGGPPLIIAVGPGKIDLLKLLLERDADPNSNRGGEFALHVAVTLDCFDCVKALVEAGADVNAKTMDGKTPLHLAKSRGQREVADYLMSHGVVLPTPAPISMKLASADVEKGRTYFTGRCTNCHSAEPQGGNKIGPNLWSVVGRDKASMADMRYSDTLLSWEGVWTYEDLNRFLFGPMLTTPGVKMETPGVSDETERVNLIAYLRTLSDKPIPLP
;
A
#
# COMPACT_ATOMS: atom_id res chain seq x y z
N MET A 1 50.03 28.31 69.12
CA MET A 1 49.45 28.81 67.88
C MET A 1 49.27 27.62 66.92
N LEU A 2 48.07 27.10 66.88
CA LEU A 2 47.80 25.87 66.04
C LEU A 2 47.12 26.31 64.73
N PHE A 3 47.89 26.19 63.61
CA PHE A 3 47.37 26.46 62.31
C PHE A 3 46.52 25.29 61.84
N ILE A 4 45.21 25.46 61.78
CA ILE A 4 44.25 24.47 61.13
C ILE A 4 44.34 24.77 59.64
N LEU A 5 44.93 23.82 58.87
CA LEU A 5 44.93 23.81 57.40
C LEU A 5 43.56 23.32 56.93
N LEU A 6 42.72 24.24 56.46
CA LEU A 6 41.44 23.87 55.85
C LEU A 6 41.73 23.32 54.44
N VAL A 7 41.72 21.98 54.30
CA VAL A 7 41.76 21.34 52.99
C VAL A 7 40.36 21.46 52.38
N LEU A 8 40.18 22.40 51.45
CA LEU A 8 39.02 22.45 50.58
C LEU A 8 39.00 21.22 49.65
N VAL A 9 38.26 20.19 50.06
CA VAL A 9 37.95 19.07 49.16
C VAL A 9 37.06 19.65 48.08
N HIS A 10 37.61 19.89 46.87
CA HIS A 10 36.82 20.08 45.67
C HIS A 10 36.14 18.74 45.37
N ILE A 11 34.88 18.61 45.77
CA ILE A 11 33.98 17.60 45.26
C ILE A 11 33.66 18.07 43.81
N PRO A 12 34.09 17.36 42.78
CA PRO A 12 33.62 17.69 41.45
C PRO A 12 32.11 17.61 41.46
N PHE A 13 31.46 18.68 41.12
CA PHE A 13 30.06 18.70 40.79
C PHE A 13 29.95 17.74 39.60
N VAL A 14 29.54 16.47 39.85
CA VAL A 14 29.14 15.57 38.80
C VAL A 14 27.89 16.19 38.22
N SER A 15 28.10 17.05 37.21
CA SER A 15 27.03 17.40 36.29
C SER A 15 26.48 16.04 35.82
N HIS A 16 25.25 15.69 36.23
CA HIS A 16 24.54 14.64 35.57
C HIS A 16 24.46 15.09 34.11
N ALA A 17 25.28 14.47 33.22
CA ALA A 17 25.09 14.64 31.83
C ALA A 17 23.59 14.27 31.61
N ALA A 18 22.86 15.17 31.00
CA ALA A 18 21.45 14.91 30.68
C ALA A 18 21.40 13.57 29.98
N ASP A 19 20.45 12.72 30.39
CA ASP A 19 20.25 11.44 29.73
C ASP A 19 20.03 11.72 28.24
N ILE A 20 20.81 11.04 27.40
CA ILE A 20 20.75 11.25 25.95
C ILE A 20 19.33 11.02 25.40
N HIS A 21 18.53 10.15 26.02
CA HIS A 21 17.15 9.90 25.65
C HIS A 21 16.27 11.10 25.99
N ASP A 22 16.43 11.67 27.19
CA ASP A 22 15.72 12.90 27.62
C ASP A 22 16.09 14.07 26.70
N ALA A 23 17.38 14.23 26.41
CA ALA A 23 17.85 15.25 25.48
C ALA A 23 17.28 15.09 24.06
N ALA A 24 17.21 13.85 23.57
CA ALA A 24 16.60 13.52 22.27
C ALA A 24 15.09 13.77 22.25
N MET A 25 14.38 13.42 23.33
CA MET A 25 12.95 13.73 23.47
C MET A 25 12.68 15.23 23.54
N ALA A 26 13.58 16.00 24.14
CA ALA A 26 13.48 17.46 24.19
C ALA A 26 13.93 18.15 22.90
N GLY A 27 14.62 17.43 22.00
CA GLY A 27 15.24 18.00 20.79
C GLY A 27 16.44 18.90 21.10
N ASP A 28 17.04 18.76 22.28
CA ASP A 28 18.16 19.58 22.71
C ASP A 28 19.46 19.08 22.11
N VAL A 29 19.81 19.65 20.95
CA VAL A 29 21.03 19.34 20.17
C VAL A 29 22.31 19.55 21.01
N ALA A 30 22.34 20.57 21.88
CA ALA A 30 23.51 20.86 22.72
C ALA A 30 23.66 19.79 23.81
N ALA A 31 22.57 19.41 24.46
CA ALA A 31 22.57 18.34 25.46
C ALA A 31 22.91 16.98 24.85
N ILE A 32 22.38 16.63 23.66
CA ILE A 32 22.76 15.42 22.93
C ILE A 32 24.28 15.41 22.65
N THR A 33 24.80 16.52 22.14
CA THR A 33 26.26 16.67 21.87
C THR A 33 27.07 16.43 23.12
N ALA A 34 26.70 17.09 24.23
CA ALA A 34 27.41 16.96 25.51
C ALA A 34 27.36 15.53 26.07
N ALA A 35 26.21 14.85 25.94
CA ALA A 35 26.05 13.46 26.35
C ALA A 35 26.92 12.51 25.55
N LEU A 36 26.98 12.67 24.22
CA LEU A 36 27.83 11.87 23.33
C LEU A 36 29.33 12.11 23.61
N ASP A 37 29.73 13.37 23.79
CA ASP A 37 31.09 13.74 24.09
C ASP A 37 31.53 13.23 25.50
N ALA A 38 30.56 13.02 26.41
CA ALA A 38 30.75 12.39 27.72
C ALA A 38 30.79 10.85 27.66
N GLY A 39 30.56 10.24 26.48
CA GLY A 39 30.62 8.80 26.24
C GLY A 39 29.30 8.07 26.33
N ALA A 40 28.16 8.77 26.27
CA ALA A 40 26.87 8.11 26.14
C ALA A 40 26.81 7.27 24.84
N GLY A 41 26.20 6.08 24.91
CA GLY A 41 26.01 5.22 23.74
C GLY A 41 25.01 5.85 22.77
N ILE A 42 25.42 6.01 21.51
CA ILE A 42 24.58 6.67 20.49
C ILE A 42 23.30 5.87 20.18
N ASP A 43 23.37 4.54 20.27
CA ASP A 43 22.27 3.60 20.06
C ASP A 43 21.88 2.91 21.38
N GLU A 44 22.24 3.52 22.52
CA GLU A 44 21.83 2.99 23.82
C GLU A 44 20.31 2.86 23.88
N ASN A 45 19.83 1.67 24.29
CA ASN A 45 18.40 1.42 24.41
C ASN A 45 18.03 1.46 25.91
N ASP A 46 17.15 2.36 26.28
CA ASP A 46 16.66 2.53 27.66
C ASP A 46 15.69 1.42 28.12
N GLY A 47 15.56 0.35 27.33
CA GLY A 47 14.55 -0.71 27.49
C GLY A 47 13.28 -0.47 26.66
N THR A 48 13.20 0.68 26.01
CA THR A 48 12.08 1.07 25.13
C THR A 48 12.58 1.37 23.74
N ALA A 49 13.50 2.30 23.60
CA ALA A 49 13.96 2.80 22.30
C ALA A 49 15.35 3.47 22.38
N THR A 50 15.88 3.81 21.20
CA THR A 50 17.13 4.54 21.03
C THR A 50 16.90 6.05 21.05
N PRO A 51 17.94 6.88 21.27
CA PRO A 51 17.85 8.34 21.17
C PRO A 51 17.30 8.81 19.82
N LEU A 52 17.72 8.19 18.71
CA LEU A 52 17.21 8.52 17.38
C LEU A 52 15.70 8.26 17.26
N TYR A 53 15.21 7.14 17.80
CA TYR A 53 13.78 6.86 17.81
C TYR A 53 13.00 7.96 18.53
N PHE A 54 13.46 8.43 19.69
CA PHE A 54 12.79 9.48 20.45
C PHE A 54 12.79 10.81 19.72
N ALA A 55 13.92 11.20 19.11
CA ALA A 55 14.00 12.41 18.30
C ALA A 55 12.98 12.38 17.13
N VAL A 56 12.87 11.24 16.44
CA VAL A 56 11.91 11.04 15.35
C VAL A 56 10.46 11.02 15.89
N TRP A 57 10.23 10.34 17.00
CA TRP A 57 8.89 10.26 17.61
C TRP A 57 8.35 11.64 17.99
N MET A 58 9.20 12.47 18.59
CA MET A 58 8.86 13.84 18.98
C MET A 58 8.88 14.84 17.80
N GLY A 59 9.43 14.47 16.66
CA GLY A 59 9.45 15.32 15.47
C GLY A 59 10.65 16.29 15.41
N HIS A 60 11.70 16.03 16.16
CA HIS A 60 12.87 16.90 16.27
C HIS A 60 13.89 16.61 15.15
N ILE A 61 13.73 17.28 14.01
CA ILE A 61 14.54 17.01 12.80
C ILE A 61 16.04 17.28 13.01
N GLU A 62 16.40 18.37 13.70
CA GLU A 62 17.80 18.72 13.92
C GLU A 62 18.48 17.75 14.90
N ALA A 63 17.77 17.28 15.91
CA ALA A 63 18.27 16.26 16.82
C ALA A 63 18.46 14.91 16.09
N ALA A 64 17.48 14.50 15.28
CA ALA A 64 17.59 13.29 14.47
C ALA A 64 18.76 13.38 13.48
N LYS A 65 18.91 14.51 12.80
CA LYS A 65 20.02 14.78 11.89
C LYS A 65 21.38 14.67 12.58
N LEU A 66 21.55 15.33 13.76
CA LEU A 66 22.77 15.22 14.54
C LEU A 66 23.09 13.77 14.93
N LEU A 67 22.10 13.03 15.45
CA LEU A 67 22.29 11.63 15.85
C LEU A 67 22.71 10.76 14.66
N ILE A 68 22.09 10.92 13.50
CA ILE A 68 22.44 10.19 12.28
C ILE A 68 23.86 10.59 11.82
N GLU A 69 24.22 11.87 11.81
CA GLU A 69 25.56 12.35 11.44
C GLU A 69 26.65 11.84 12.40
N ARG A 70 26.28 11.55 13.65
CA ARG A 70 27.18 10.97 14.65
C ARG A 70 27.21 9.44 14.60
N GLY A 71 26.46 8.81 13.67
CA GLY A 71 26.50 7.36 13.38
C GLY A 71 25.42 6.54 14.07
N ALA A 72 24.30 7.13 14.48
CA ALA A 72 23.15 6.38 14.98
C ALA A 72 22.62 5.42 13.91
N ASP A 73 22.27 4.20 14.32
CA ASP A 73 21.65 3.20 13.43
C ASP A 73 20.21 3.62 13.07
N VAL A 74 20.03 4.04 11.82
CA VAL A 74 18.73 4.46 11.28
C VAL A 74 17.71 3.32 11.21
N ASN A 75 18.18 2.07 11.30
CA ASN A 75 17.36 0.85 11.23
C ASN A 75 17.22 0.14 12.60
N ALA A 76 17.67 0.79 13.68
CA ALA A 76 17.63 0.23 15.03
C ALA A 76 16.23 -0.27 15.39
N GLN A 77 16.14 -1.52 15.81
CA GLN A 77 14.87 -2.12 16.21
C GLN A 77 14.51 -1.70 17.65
N THR A 78 13.33 -1.21 17.84
CA THR A 78 12.80 -0.81 19.15
C THR A 78 11.46 -1.49 19.41
N THR A 79 10.90 -1.32 20.59
CA THR A 79 9.55 -1.82 20.91
C THR A 79 8.47 -1.21 20.01
N GLY A 80 8.69 0.02 19.52
CA GLY A 80 7.81 0.70 18.57
C GLY A 80 8.09 0.41 17.10
N GLY A 81 9.07 -0.45 16.79
CA GLY A 81 9.61 -0.67 15.45
C GLY A 81 10.79 0.25 15.13
N PRO A 82 11.34 0.21 13.93
CA PRO A 82 12.43 1.09 13.51
C PRO A 82 11.97 2.55 13.35
N PRO A 83 12.90 3.53 13.43
CA PRO A 83 12.59 4.96 13.33
C PRO A 83 11.75 5.34 12.11
N LEU A 84 11.95 4.67 10.96
CA LEU A 84 11.20 4.94 9.74
C LEU A 84 9.69 4.77 9.93
N ILE A 85 9.25 3.72 10.63
CA ILE A 85 7.81 3.47 10.91
C ILE A 85 7.19 4.64 11.65
N ILE A 86 7.94 5.23 12.59
CA ILE A 86 7.46 6.35 13.42
C ILE A 86 7.47 7.68 12.66
N ALA A 87 8.32 7.79 11.65
CA ALA A 87 8.36 8.94 10.75
C ALA A 87 7.19 8.97 9.76
N VAL A 88 6.50 7.84 9.54
CA VAL A 88 5.32 7.80 8.67
C VAL A 88 4.16 8.50 9.37
N GLY A 89 3.73 9.62 8.82
CA GLY A 89 2.54 10.29 9.32
C GLY A 89 2.51 11.80 9.06
N PRO A 90 1.37 12.42 9.36
CA PRO A 90 1.21 13.86 9.15
C PRO A 90 2.26 14.66 9.90
N GLY A 91 2.83 15.67 9.23
CA GLY A 91 3.80 16.60 9.81
C GLY A 91 5.23 16.06 9.97
N LYS A 92 5.51 14.82 9.56
CA LYS A 92 6.85 14.21 9.68
C LYS A 92 7.50 13.85 8.34
N ILE A 93 6.98 14.35 7.23
CA ILE A 93 7.48 14.00 5.89
C ILE A 93 8.98 14.32 5.71
N ASP A 94 9.46 15.39 6.32
CA ASP A 94 10.87 15.76 6.22
C ASP A 94 11.78 14.78 7.01
N LEU A 95 11.30 14.27 8.16
CA LEU A 95 11.99 13.21 8.90
C LEU A 95 11.97 11.89 8.13
N LEU A 96 10.83 11.54 7.51
CA LEU A 96 10.74 10.35 6.67
C LEU A 96 11.76 10.42 5.53
N LYS A 97 11.80 11.52 4.81
CA LYS A 97 12.77 11.74 3.72
C LYS A 97 14.21 11.69 4.22
N LEU A 98 14.50 12.39 5.33
CA LEU A 98 15.84 12.37 5.94
C LEU A 98 16.28 10.92 6.24
N LEU A 99 15.43 10.10 6.83
CA LEU A 99 15.75 8.71 7.14
C LEU A 99 16.00 7.90 5.87
N LEU A 100 15.14 8.03 4.85
CA LEU A 100 15.29 7.35 3.57
C LEU A 100 16.58 7.76 2.83
N GLU A 101 16.96 9.06 2.87
CA GLU A 101 18.21 9.58 2.31
C GLU A 101 19.46 9.06 3.05
N ARG A 102 19.29 8.50 4.24
CA ARG A 102 20.35 7.93 5.09
C ARG A 102 20.23 6.42 5.23
N ASP A 103 19.74 5.76 4.19
CA ASP A 103 19.66 4.30 4.04
C ASP A 103 18.74 3.59 5.06
N ALA A 104 17.71 4.29 5.55
CA ALA A 104 16.64 3.58 6.26
C ALA A 104 15.91 2.63 5.31
N ASP A 105 15.67 1.40 5.75
CA ASP A 105 14.99 0.36 4.95
C ASP A 105 13.53 0.77 4.66
N PRO A 106 13.16 1.07 3.41
CA PRO A 106 11.80 1.44 3.04
C PRO A 106 10.79 0.30 3.28
N ASN A 107 11.28 -0.95 3.43
CA ASN A 107 10.51 -2.13 3.76
C ASN A 107 10.45 -2.41 5.27
N SER A 108 10.86 -1.45 6.08
CA SER A 108 10.72 -1.53 7.53
C SER A 108 9.30 -1.91 7.93
N ASN A 109 9.20 -2.76 8.95
CA ASN A 109 7.89 -3.18 9.47
C ASN A 109 7.89 -3.26 11.00
N ARG A 110 6.68 -3.23 11.56
CA ARG A 110 6.40 -3.47 12.97
C ARG A 110 5.32 -4.53 13.07
N GLY A 111 5.69 -5.73 13.52
CA GLY A 111 4.75 -6.85 13.66
C GLY A 111 4.05 -7.23 12.35
N GLY A 112 4.75 -7.14 11.22
CA GLY A 112 4.22 -7.48 9.89
C GLY A 112 3.40 -6.36 9.23
N GLU A 113 3.31 -5.17 9.84
CA GLU A 113 2.76 -3.98 9.20
C GLU A 113 3.92 -3.12 8.67
N PHE A 114 4.07 -3.06 7.36
CA PHE A 114 5.14 -2.34 6.68
C PHE A 114 4.88 -0.83 6.63
N ALA A 115 5.94 -0.03 6.52
CA ALA A 115 5.86 1.43 6.43
C ALA A 115 4.86 1.92 5.38
N LEU A 116 4.81 1.26 4.22
CA LEU A 116 3.87 1.60 3.14
C LEU A 116 2.40 1.34 3.53
N HIS A 117 2.10 0.28 4.31
CA HIS A 117 0.75 0.04 4.84
C HIS A 117 0.34 1.13 5.84
N VAL A 118 1.28 1.54 6.70
CA VAL A 118 1.06 2.64 7.67
C VAL A 118 0.76 3.94 6.91
N ALA A 119 1.54 4.26 5.86
CA ALA A 119 1.33 5.45 5.04
C ALA A 119 -0.07 5.50 4.41
N VAL A 120 -0.51 4.38 3.85
CA VAL A 120 -1.88 4.24 3.30
C VAL A 120 -2.93 4.35 4.41
N THR A 121 -2.70 3.71 5.56
CA THR A 121 -3.63 3.74 6.69
C THR A 121 -3.82 5.14 7.24
N LEU A 122 -2.77 5.95 7.27
CA LEU A 122 -2.79 7.34 7.76
C LEU A 122 -3.18 8.36 6.68
N ASP A 123 -3.53 7.91 5.46
CA ASP A 123 -3.87 8.76 4.32
C ASP A 123 -2.77 9.78 3.96
N CYS A 124 -1.49 9.40 4.17
CA CYS A 124 -0.35 10.22 3.86
C CYS A 124 0.17 9.94 2.45
N PHE A 125 -0.40 10.59 1.43
CA PHE A 125 -0.01 10.35 0.04
C PHE A 125 1.45 10.71 -0.24
N ASP A 126 1.98 11.78 0.34
CA ASP A 126 3.40 12.14 0.21
C ASP A 126 4.33 11.12 0.85
N CYS A 127 3.89 10.47 1.97
CA CYS A 127 4.63 9.35 2.55
C CYS A 127 4.62 8.14 1.62
N VAL A 128 3.48 7.84 0.99
CA VAL A 128 3.37 6.76 0.00
C VAL A 128 4.35 6.99 -1.15
N LYS A 129 4.38 8.20 -1.72
CA LYS A 129 5.32 8.56 -2.79
C LYS A 129 6.77 8.38 -2.35
N ALA A 130 7.16 8.97 -1.23
CA ALA A 130 8.53 8.91 -0.73
C ALA A 130 8.99 7.45 -0.49
N LEU A 131 8.13 6.61 0.09
CA LEU A 131 8.45 5.20 0.34
C LEU A 131 8.58 4.40 -0.97
N VAL A 132 7.66 4.58 -1.92
CA VAL A 132 7.70 3.89 -3.21
C VAL A 132 8.91 4.31 -4.04
N GLU A 133 9.23 5.60 -4.10
CA GLU A 133 10.41 6.14 -4.76
C GLU A 133 11.71 5.62 -4.14
N ALA A 134 11.71 5.36 -2.83
CA ALA A 134 12.83 4.74 -2.11
C ALA A 134 12.89 3.21 -2.24
N GLY A 135 11.95 2.58 -2.97
CA GLY A 135 11.97 1.14 -3.25
C GLY A 135 11.16 0.29 -2.26
N ALA A 136 10.15 0.85 -1.59
CA ALA A 136 9.22 0.05 -0.81
C ALA A 136 8.47 -0.95 -1.71
N ASP A 137 8.33 -2.19 -1.22
CA ASP A 137 7.56 -3.23 -1.93
C ASP A 137 6.07 -2.91 -1.94
N VAL A 138 5.58 -2.46 -3.09
CA VAL A 138 4.17 -2.14 -3.31
C VAL A 138 3.24 -3.36 -3.22
N ASN A 139 3.81 -4.57 -3.23
CA ASN A 139 3.09 -5.85 -3.14
C ASN A 139 3.24 -6.53 -1.77
N ALA A 140 3.94 -5.90 -0.82
CA ALA A 140 4.11 -6.43 0.53
C ALA A 140 2.75 -6.79 1.14
N LYS A 141 2.70 -7.89 1.90
CA LYS A 141 1.47 -8.36 2.53
C LYS A 141 1.60 -8.29 4.05
N THR A 142 0.60 -7.72 4.70
CA THR A 142 0.45 -7.82 6.15
C THR A 142 0.20 -9.27 6.59
N MET A 143 0.24 -9.54 7.88
CA MET A 143 -0.03 -10.89 8.42
C MET A 143 -1.41 -11.43 8.03
N ASP A 144 -2.41 -10.56 7.82
CA ASP A 144 -3.75 -10.92 7.33
C ASP A 144 -3.86 -10.88 5.79
N GLY A 145 -2.73 -10.81 5.09
CA GLY A 145 -2.63 -10.93 3.63
C GLY A 145 -3.03 -9.69 2.85
N LYS A 146 -3.25 -8.55 3.49
CA LYS A 146 -3.62 -7.30 2.80
C LYS A 146 -2.39 -6.63 2.19
N THR A 147 -2.54 -6.15 0.95
CA THR A 147 -1.54 -5.31 0.28
C THR A 147 -1.86 -3.83 0.47
N PRO A 148 -0.89 -2.90 0.25
CA PRO A 148 -1.15 -1.46 0.25
C PRO A 148 -2.30 -1.07 -0.68
N LEU A 149 -2.37 -1.65 -1.89
CA LEU A 149 -3.47 -1.42 -2.83
C LEU A 149 -4.82 -1.88 -2.27
N HIS A 150 -4.87 -3.04 -1.58
CA HIS A 150 -6.10 -3.52 -0.94
C HIS A 150 -6.60 -2.51 0.10
N LEU A 151 -5.70 -1.97 0.94
CA LEU A 151 -6.04 -0.96 1.93
C LEU A 151 -6.53 0.33 1.27
N ALA A 152 -5.79 0.85 0.28
CA ALA A 152 -6.18 2.07 -0.43
C ALA A 152 -7.59 1.97 -1.04
N LYS A 153 -7.90 0.84 -1.69
CA LYS A 153 -9.22 0.60 -2.28
C LYS A 153 -10.33 0.47 -1.24
N SER A 154 -10.09 -0.29 -0.16
CA SER A 154 -11.09 -0.45 0.91
C SER A 154 -11.42 0.85 1.63
N ARG A 155 -10.52 1.84 1.56
CA ARG A 155 -10.67 3.18 2.15
C ARG A 155 -11.13 4.24 1.14
N GLY A 156 -11.31 3.89 -0.14
CA GLY A 156 -11.71 4.82 -1.20
C GLY A 156 -10.63 5.82 -1.60
N GLN A 157 -9.36 5.57 -1.27
CA GLN A 157 -8.21 6.42 -1.59
C GLN A 157 -7.80 6.22 -3.06
N ARG A 158 -8.52 6.85 -3.99
CA ARG A 158 -8.34 6.65 -5.44
C ARG A 158 -6.95 7.06 -5.90
N GLU A 159 -6.48 8.22 -5.50
CA GLU A 159 -5.17 8.76 -5.90
C GLU A 159 -4.03 7.84 -5.46
N VAL A 160 -4.06 7.35 -4.22
CA VAL A 160 -3.11 6.37 -3.70
C VAL A 160 -3.19 5.06 -4.50
N ALA A 161 -4.39 4.57 -4.78
CA ALA A 161 -4.59 3.33 -5.53
C ALA A 161 -4.03 3.43 -6.95
N ASP A 162 -4.30 4.54 -7.65
CA ASP A 162 -3.82 4.79 -9.01
C ASP A 162 -2.30 4.93 -9.05
N TYR A 163 -1.73 5.63 -8.07
CA TYR A 163 -0.27 5.74 -7.92
C TYR A 163 0.39 4.37 -7.70
N LEU A 164 -0.11 3.57 -6.77
CA LEU A 164 0.40 2.22 -6.52
C LEU A 164 0.31 1.33 -7.76
N MET A 165 -0.81 1.38 -8.49
CA MET A 165 -1.00 0.60 -9.73
C MET A 165 -0.01 0.99 -10.83
N SER A 166 0.40 2.26 -10.91
CA SER A 166 1.40 2.72 -11.88
C SER A 166 2.85 2.36 -11.49
N HIS A 167 3.07 1.87 -10.25
CA HIS A 167 4.39 1.58 -9.69
C HIS A 167 4.65 0.08 -9.40
N GLY A 168 4.14 -0.81 -10.27
CA GLY A 168 4.53 -2.22 -10.25
C GLY A 168 3.70 -3.11 -9.34
N VAL A 169 2.48 -2.71 -9.00
CA VAL A 169 1.56 -3.61 -8.30
C VAL A 169 1.28 -4.85 -9.16
N VAL A 170 1.53 -6.01 -8.59
CA VAL A 170 1.15 -7.30 -9.18
C VAL A 170 -0.30 -7.58 -8.81
N LEU A 171 -1.19 -7.45 -9.78
CA LEU A 171 -2.60 -7.77 -9.58
C LEU A 171 -2.77 -9.29 -9.53
N PRO A 172 -3.60 -9.81 -8.60
CA PRO A 172 -3.91 -11.22 -8.60
C PRO A 172 -4.59 -11.58 -9.93
N THR A 173 -4.01 -12.52 -10.67
CA THR A 173 -4.61 -13.08 -11.87
C THR A 173 -5.39 -14.33 -11.49
N PRO A 174 -6.68 -14.44 -11.87
CA PRO A 174 -7.42 -15.67 -11.61
C PRO A 174 -6.80 -16.82 -12.41
N ALA A 175 -6.93 -18.04 -11.89
CA ALA A 175 -6.52 -19.23 -12.63
C ALA A 175 -7.30 -19.33 -13.95
N PRO A 176 -6.70 -19.90 -15.03
CA PRO A 176 -7.38 -20.11 -16.29
C PRO A 176 -8.64 -20.96 -16.13
N ILE A 177 -9.71 -20.61 -16.82
CA ILE A 177 -11.03 -21.27 -16.70
C ILE A 177 -11.43 -22.07 -17.93
N SER A 178 -10.67 -22.00 -19.02
CA SER A 178 -11.01 -22.64 -20.30
C SER A 178 -11.44 -24.10 -20.15
N MET A 179 -10.72 -24.87 -19.36
CA MET A 179 -11.04 -26.30 -19.12
C MET A 179 -12.31 -26.52 -18.26
N LYS A 180 -12.79 -25.49 -17.58
CA LYS A 180 -13.94 -25.59 -16.67
C LYS A 180 -15.25 -25.17 -17.33
N LEU A 181 -15.19 -24.45 -18.45
CA LEU A 181 -16.38 -23.94 -19.14
C LEU A 181 -17.30 -25.06 -19.66
N ALA A 182 -16.73 -26.20 -20.05
CA ALA A 182 -17.52 -27.32 -20.55
C ALA A 182 -18.45 -27.96 -19.48
N SER A 183 -18.07 -27.85 -18.22
CA SER A 183 -18.84 -28.35 -17.07
C SER A 183 -19.60 -27.26 -16.31
N ALA A 184 -19.63 -26.05 -16.84
CA ALA A 184 -20.27 -24.90 -16.19
C ALA A 184 -21.80 -25.03 -16.19
N ASP A 185 -22.40 -24.54 -15.12
CA ASP A 185 -23.86 -24.45 -14.97
C ASP A 185 -24.35 -23.10 -15.53
N VAL A 186 -24.82 -23.14 -16.77
CA VAL A 186 -25.32 -21.96 -17.50
C VAL A 186 -26.54 -21.32 -16.79
N GLU A 187 -27.40 -22.12 -16.15
CA GLU A 187 -28.59 -21.60 -15.46
C GLU A 187 -28.23 -20.85 -14.17
N LYS A 188 -27.21 -21.30 -13.44
CA LYS A 188 -26.65 -20.53 -12.33
C LYS A 188 -26.00 -19.25 -12.83
N GLY A 189 -25.31 -19.31 -13.97
CA GLY A 189 -24.76 -18.12 -14.62
C GLY A 189 -25.83 -17.11 -15.00
N ARG A 190 -26.96 -17.57 -15.55
CA ARG A 190 -28.12 -16.74 -15.85
C ARG A 190 -28.71 -16.09 -14.61
N THR A 191 -28.90 -16.89 -13.55
CA THR A 191 -29.39 -16.38 -12.26
C THR A 191 -28.51 -15.30 -11.69
N TYR A 192 -27.20 -15.52 -11.70
CA TYR A 192 -26.23 -14.51 -11.27
C TYR A 192 -26.32 -13.22 -12.11
N PHE A 193 -26.36 -13.37 -13.44
CA PHE A 193 -26.46 -12.25 -14.38
C PHE A 193 -27.73 -11.43 -14.13
N THR A 194 -28.87 -12.09 -14.02
CA THR A 194 -30.18 -11.45 -13.80
C THR A 194 -30.20 -10.68 -12.48
N GLY A 195 -29.62 -11.25 -11.43
CA GLY A 195 -29.62 -10.64 -10.09
C GLY A 195 -28.61 -9.49 -9.91
N ARG A 196 -27.54 -9.46 -10.72
CA ARG A 196 -26.41 -8.54 -10.47
C ARG A 196 -26.04 -7.63 -11.64
N CYS A 197 -26.26 -8.07 -12.89
CA CYS A 197 -25.72 -7.37 -14.07
C CYS A 197 -26.79 -6.57 -14.83
N THR A 198 -28.06 -6.98 -14.79
CA THR A 198 -29.14 -6.41 -15.61
C THR A 198 -29.50 -4.97 -15.29
N ASN A 199 -29.17 -4.50 -14.08
CA ASN A 199 -29.39 -3.07 -13.72
C ASN A 199 -28.52 -2.14 -14.57
N CYS A 200 -27.31 -2.59 -14.93
CA CYS A 200 -26.34 -1.79 -15.66
C CYS A 200 -26.17 -2.22 -17.12
N HIS A 201 -26.49 -3.46 -17.47
CA HIS A 201 -26.27 -4.03 -18.80
C HIS A 201 -27.56 -4.58 -19.40
N SER A 202 -27.74 -4.42 -20.70
CA SER A 202 -28.69 -5.21 -21.48
C SER A 202 -28.00 -6.45 -22.06
N ALA A 203 -28.78 -7.46 -22.44
CA ALA A 203 -28.31 -8.70 -23.04
C ALA A 203 -29.23 -9.16 -24.19
N GLU A 204 -29.92 -8.22 -24.81
CA GLU A 204 -30.83 -8.47 -25.90
C GLU A 204 -30.16 -8.19 -27.25
N PRO A 205 -30.50 -8.92 -28.34
CA PRO A 205 -29.86 -8.78 -29.66
C PRO A 205 -29.86 -7.34 -30.19
N GLN A 206 -30.93 -6.61 -29.92
CA GLN A 206 -31.13 -5.23 -30.35
C GLN A 206 -31.25 -4.28 -29.17
N GLY A 207 -30.86 -4.75 -27.98
CA GLY A 207 -30.87 -3.93 -26.77
C GLY A 207 -29.82 -2.84 -26.85
N GLY A 208 -30.22 -1.61 -26.50
CA GLY A 208 -29.29 -0.49 -26.38
C GLY A 208 -28.34 -0.65 -25.19
N ASN A 209 -27.33 0.21 -25.12
CA ASN A 209 -26.52 0.36 -23.93
C ASN A 209 -27.37 0.96 -22.79
N LYS A 210 -27.05 0.56 -21.55
CA LYS A 210 -27.58 1.17 -20.33
C LYS A 210 -26.48 2.00 -19.68
N ILE A 211 -26.29 1.88 -18.37
CA ILE A 211 -25.14 2.46 -17.66
C ILE A 211 -23.84 1.84 -18.19
N GLY A 212 -23.86 0.54 -18.47
CA GLY A 212 -22.81 -0.21 -19.14
C GLY A 212 -23.19 -0.67 -20.56
N PRO A 213 -22.22 -1.22 -21.31
CA PRO A 213 -22.49 -1.68 -22.68
C PRO A 213 -23.45 -2.86 -22.70
N ASN A 214 -24.17 -3.00 -23.84
CA ASN A 214 -24.92 -4.22 -24.11
C ASN A 214 -23.97 -5.41 -24.20
N LEU A 215 -24.31 -6.52 -23.54
CA LEU A 215 -23.49 -7.73 -23.46
C LEU A 215 -23.89 -8.83 -24.47
N TRP A 216 -24.86 -8.59 -25.35
CA TRP A 216 -25.14 -9.50 -26.46
C TRP A 216 -23.90 -9.69 -27.34
N SER A 217 -23.53 -10.91 -27.60
CA SER A 217 -22.32 -11.30 -28.34
C SER A 217 -21.02 -10.75 -27.74
N VAL A 218 -20.94 -10.55 -26.41
CA VAL A 218 -19.73 -10.02 -25.78
C VAL A 218 -18.52 -10.96 -25.96
N VAL A 219 -18.73 -12.26 -25.90
CA VAL A 219 -17.65 -13.24 -26.19
C VAL A 219 -17.34 -13.20 -27.67
N GLY A 220 -16.10 -12.91 -28.02
CA GLY A 220 -15.65 -12.77 -29.40
C GLY A 220 -15.87 -11.40 -30.05
N ARG A 221 -16.47 -10.45 -29.33
CA ARG A 221 -16.63 -9.06 -29.77
C ARG A 221 -15.36 -8.26 -29.48
N ASP A 222 -15.02 -7.30 -30.34
CA ASP A 222 -13.90 -6.39 -30.11
C ASP A 222 -14.05 -5.65 -28.77
N LYS A 223 -12.95 -5.54 -28.04
CA LYS A 223 -12.92 -4.82 -26.76
C LYS A 223 -13.19 -3.33 -26.99
N ALA A 224 -13.87 -2.70 -26.03
CA ALA A 224 -14.21 -1.28 -26.08
C ALA A 224 -14.91 -0.80 -27.37
N SER A 225 -15.64 -1.69 -28.08
CA SER A 225 -16.19 -1.43 -29.43
C SER A 225 -17.62 -0.92 -29.47
N MET A 226 -18.34 -0.85 -28.33
CA MET A 226 -19.72 -0.39 -28.34
C MET A 226 -19.79 1.11 -28.53
N ALA A 227 -20.56 1.57 -29.54
CA ALA A 227 -20.82 2.97 -29.78
C ALA A 227 -21.49 3.63 -28.56
N ASP A 228 -21.29 4.92 -28.40
CA ASP A 228 -21.89 5.77 -27.34
C ASP A 228 -21.49 5.37 -25.89
N MET A 229 -20.44 4.55 -25.75
CA MET A 229 -19.88 4.20 -24.44
C MET A 229 -18.54 4.93 -24.22
N ARG A 230 -18.34 5.41 -22.97
CA ARG A 230 -17.04 5.96 -22.56
C ARG A 230 -16.25 4.91 -21.80
N TYR A 231 -15.17 4.45 -22.40
CA TYR A 231 -14.25 3.50 -21.81
C TYR A 231 -13.08 4.21 -21.13
N SER A 232 -12.40 3.54 -20.21
CA SER A 232 -11.13 3.99 -19.66
C SER A 232 -10.01 3.83 -20.67
N ASP A 233 -8.95 4.66 -20.57
CA ASP A 233 -7.77 4.56 -21.43
C ASP A 233 -7.15 3.17 -21.35
N THR A 234 -7.14 2.57 -20.17
CA THR A 234 -6.68 1.19 -19.97
C THR A 234 -7.49 0.20 -20.81
N LEU A 235 -8.83 0.30 -20.82
CA LEU A 235 -9.66 -0.62 -21.59
C LEU A 235 -9.55 -0.35 -23.09
N LEU A 236 -9.38 0.90 -23.50
CA LEU A 236 -9.12 1.31 -24.89
C LEU A 236 -7.77 0.76 -25.40
N SER A 237 -6.77 0.61 -24.52
CA SER A 237 -5.48 0.03 -24.88
C SER A 237 -5.49 -1.50 -25.02
N TRP A 238 -6.58 -2.16 -24.64
CA TRP A 238 -6.71 -3.61 -24.79
C TRP A 238 -7.10 -3.94 -26.25
N GLU A 239 -6.21 -4.59 -26.96
CA GLU A 239 -6.43 -5.01 -28.35
C GLU A 239 -7.20 -6.33 -28.44
N GLY A 240 -7.77 -6.58 -29.62
CA GLY A 240 -8.46 -7.84 -29.99
C GLY A 240 -9.83 -7.99 -29.35
N VAL A 241 -10.32 -9.23 -29.38
CA VAL A 241 -11.67 -9.59 -28.94
C VAL A 241 -11.71 -10.01 -27.47
N TRP A 242 -12.89 -9.98 -26.86
CA TRP A 242 -13.13 -10.56 -25.56
C TRP A 242 -13.06 -12.09 -25.61
N THR A 243 -11.96 -12.65 -25.13
CA THR A 243 -11.82 -14.10 -24.93
C THR A 243 -12.43 -14.53 -23.59
N TYR A 244 -12.55 -15.83 -23.37
CA TYR A 244 -12.98 -16.36 -22.08
C TYR A 244 -12.05 -15.95 -20.94
N GLU A 245 -10.75 -15.96 -21.20
CA GLU A 245 -9.75 -15.57 -20.17
C GLU A 245 -9.70 -14.06 -19.95
N ASP A 246 -9.95 -13.23 -20.96
CA ASP A 246 -10.11 -11.80 -20.77
C ASP A 246 -11.30 -11.47 -19.89
N LEU A 247 -12.45 -12.13 -20.13
CA LEU A 247 -13.63 -11.99 -19.29
C LEU A 247 -13.39 -12.54 -17.88
N ASN A 248 -12.69 -13.66 -17.74
CA ASN A 248 -12.28 -14.21 -16.46
C ASN A 248 -11.46 -13.21 -15.65
N ARG A 249 -10.44 -12.63 -16.27
CA ARG A 249 -9.58 -11.61 -15.67
C ARG A 249 -10.37 -10.35 -15.31
N PHE A 250 -11.15 -9.84 -16.25
CA PHE A 250 -11.93 -8.60 -16.05
C PHE A 250 -12.98 -8.77 -14.95
N LEU A 251 -13.77 -9.83 -15.01
CA LEU A 251 -14.84 -10.09 -14.03
C LEU A 251 -14.31 -10.47 -12.64
N PHE A 252 -13.10 -11.00 -12.53
CA PHE A 252 -12.47 -11.27 -11.24
C PHE A 252 -12.36 -10.02 -10.38
N GLY A 253 -12.07 -8.89 -10.99
CA GLY A 253 -12.02 -7.59 -10.31
C GLY A 253 -11.84 -6.45 -11.31
N PRO A 254 -12.91 -5.89 -11.87
CA PRO A 254 -12.81 -4.86 -12.91
C PRO A 254 -11.93 -3.69 -12.51
N MET A 255 -12.12 -3.18 -11.30
CA MET A 255 -11.32 -2.07 -10.75
C MET A 255 -9.87 -2.47 -10.44
N LEU A 256 -9.63 -3.77 -10.19
CA LEU A 256 -8.28 -4.30 -9.94
C LEU A 256 -7.50 -4.44 -11.23
N THR A 257 -8.14 -5.00 -12.26
CA THR A 257 -7.48 -5.42 -13.50
C THR A 257 -7.46 -4.33 -14.58
N THR A 258 -8.34 -3.32 -14.42
CA THR A 258 -8.55 -2.27 -15.44
C THR A 258 -8.67 -0.91 -14.77
N PRO A 259 -7.56 -0.24 -14.46
CA PRO A 259 -7.56 1.09 -13.86
C PRO A 259 -8.45 2.08 -14.64
N GLY A 260 -9.18 2.91 -13.89
CA GLY A 260 -10.07 3.91 -14.48
C GLY A 260 -11.38 3.35 -15.06
N VAL A 261 -11.63 2.03 -14.95
CA VAL A 261 -12.91 1.45 -15.40
C VAL A 261 -14.06 2.03 -14.58
N LYS A 262 -15.16 2.33 -15.27
CA LYS A 262 -16.37 2.87 -14.63
C LYS A 262 -17.29 1.79 -14.05
N MET A 263 -16.95 0.54 -14.18
CA MET A 263 -17.65 -0.60 -13.59
C MET A 263 -17.25 -0.71 -12.11
N GLU A 264 -17.91 0.03 -11.25
CA GLU A 264 -17.64 0.12 -9.80
C GLU A 264 -18.24 -1.07 -9.04
N THR A 265 -17.94 -2.30 -9.46
CA THR A 265 -18.36 -3.52 -8.76
C THR A 265 -17.14 -4.22 -8.15
N PRO A 266 -17.28 -4.90 -7.02
CA PRO A 266 -16.17 -5.62 -6.40
C PRO A 266 -15.63 -6.78 -7.26
N GLY A 267 -16.33 -7.12 -8.36
CA GLY A 267 -16.01 -8.28 -9.18
C GLY A 267 -16.65 -9.57 -8.67
N VAL A 268 -16.38 -10.66 -9.37
CA VAL A 268 -16.87 -12.02 -9.07
C VAL A 268 -15.65 -12.84 -8.62
N SER A 269 -15.35 -12.79 -7.32
CA SER A 269 -14.14 -13.44 -6.75
C SER A 269 -14.28 -14.97 -6.72
N ASP A 270 -15.50 -15.50 -6.51
CA ASP A 270 -15.75 -16.94 -6.58
C ASP A 270 -15.54 -17.46 -8.01
N GLU A 271 -14.68 -18.46 -8.15
CA GLU A 271 -14.33 -19.01 -9.46
C GLU A 271 -15.50 -19.71 -10.12
N THR A 272 -16.28 -20.48 -9.34
CA THR A 272 -17.42 -21.24 -9.87
C THR A 272 -18.52 -20.31 -10.37
N GLU A 273 -18.86 -19.27 -9.60
CA GLU A 273 -19.81 -18.24 -10.03
C GLU A 273 -19.32 -17.54 -11.30
N ARG A 274 -18.02 -17.22 -11.37
CA ARG A 274 -17.44 -16.52 -12.53
C ARG A 274 -17.42 -17.42 -13.76
N VAL A 275 -17.07 -18.69 -13.63
CA VAL A 275 -17.13 -19.69 -14.72
C VAL A 275 -18.56 -19.84 -15.24
N ASN A 276 -19.53 -20.01 -14.36
CA ASN A 276 -20.94 -20.13 -14.71
C ASN A 276 -21.46 -18.88 -15.42
N LEU A 277 -21.11 -17.70 -14.92
CA LEU A 277 -21.46 -16.42 -15.54
C LEU A 277 -20.89 -16.30 -16.96
N ILE A 278 -19.61 -16.62 -17.16
CA ILE A 278 -18.97 -16.55 -18.47
C ILE A 278 -19.58 -17.55 -19.45
N ALA A 279 -19.90 -18.76 -18.98
CA ALA A 279 -20.60 -19.75 -19.77
C ALA A 279 -22.01 -19.25 -20.22
N TYR A 280 -22.72 -18.56 -19.34
CA TYR A 280 -23.99 -17.91 -19.71
C TYR A 280 -23.78 -16.77 -20.70
N LEU A 281 -22.80 -15.88 -20.48
CA LEU A 281 -22.50 -14.78 -21.40
C LEU A 281 -22.18 -15.28 -22.82
N ARG A 282 -21.57 -16.46 -22.94
CA ARG A 282 -21.35 -17.13 -24.23
C ARG A 282 -22.66 -17.44 -24.96
N THR A 283 -23.71 -17.80 -24.24
CA THR A 283 -25.02 -18.14 -24.84
C THR A 283 -25.78 -16.91 -25.37
N LEU A 284 -25.37 -15.71 -24.97
CA LEU A 284 -25.93 -14.44 -25.44
C LEU A 284 -25.39 -14.10 -26.84
N SER A 285 -25.65 -14.95 -27.82
CA SER A 285 -25.20 -14.76 -29.20
C SER A 285 -26.00 -15.69 -30.15
N ASP A 286 -26.22 -15.18 -31.38
CA ASP A 286 -26.78 -16.01 -32.46
C ASP A 286 -25.80 -17.13 -32.91
N LYS A 287 -24.51 -16.89 -32.70
CA LYS A 287 -23.40 -17.80 -33.05
C LYS A 287 -22.41 -17.89 -31.90
N PRO A 288 -22.71 -18.66 -30.85
CA PRO A 288 -21.79 -18.77 -29.71
C PRO A 288 -20.41 -19.28 -30.12
N ILE A 289 -19.37 -18.63 -29.65
CA ILE A 289 -17.97 -19.08 -29.84
C ILE A 289 -17.84 -20.53 -29.28
N PRO A 290 -17.16 -21.44 -29.99
CA PRO A 290 -16.88 -22.78 -29.48
C PRO A 290 -16.18 -22.74 -28.11
N LEU A 291 -16.46 -23.73 -27.28
CA LEU A 291 -15.69 -23.95 -26.07
C LEU A 291 -14.27 -24.38 -26.44
N PRO A 292 -13.27 -23.93 -25.68
CA PRO A 292 -11.87 -24.29 -25.93
C PRO A 292 -11.57 -25.75 -25.65
#